data_a639bb2451f175eff76e359ab02021a8
#
_entry.id   a639bb2451f175eff76e359ab02021a8
#
_cell.length_a   1.000
_cell.length_b   1.000
_cell.length_c   1.000
_cell.angle_alpha   90.00
_cell.angle_beta   90.00
_cell.angle_gamma   90.00
#
_symmetry.space_group_name_H-M   'P 1'
#
loop_
_entity.id
_entity.type
_entity.pdbx_description
1 polymer ?
#
loop_
_entity_poly.entity_id
_entity_poly.type
_entity_poly.pdbx_seq_one_letter_code
_entity_poly.pdbx_strand_id
1 'polypeptide(L)'
;MPKQSADKTEMEAVLSVYKEHNDWLQNSVLITDLKEIIGDNLENQAYTKKVQIPAYFGLIEWEDPSSKTSRKKITERGIKFYDSLVSQNQVDINEEIIKFLEELSFGRNVHGCSSNSDIEPPKVFVKASLFLGFLTRKEFGFILWQMDEFNTSLLKLMSLVKSNRLNDVYSYTGIPNKYNDAKPITVLYNWGLLQNDGTIYGQEKIKLNDSLSIDDQKRLLKLDVKNNLAEIITIEEIEKKPSDVIQKVFYGAPGTGKSHKVKEITKIPEEQGRLERVTFHPEYDYSSFVGGYKPTMDGDNIRYEFVPQAFTNIYTKAWSDLDNDYYLVIEEINRGNCAEIFGDIF
;
A
#
# COMPACT_ATOMS: atom_id res chain seq x y z
N MET A 1 -8.65 -0.74 -16.07
CA MET A 1 -7.69 -1.79 -16.40
C MET A 1 -8.39 -2.91 -17.18
N PRO A 2 -7.70 -3.61 -18.12
CA PRO A 2 -8.29 -4.71 -18.90
C PRO A 2 -8.85 -5.82 -18.02
N LYS A 3 -9.90 -6.47 -18.51
CA LYS A 3 -10.57 -7.55 -17.76
C LYS A 3 -9.84 -8.90 -17.78
N GLN A 4 -8.82 -9.07 -18.59
CA GLN A 4 -8.05 -10.30 -18.72
C GLN A 4 -6.70 -10.15 -18.02
N SER A 5 -6.34 -11.15 -17.23
CA SER A 5 -4.98 -11.27 -16.69
C SER A 5 -4.16 -12.15 -17.63
N ALA A 6 -3.02 -11.66 -18.11
CA ALA A 6 -2.04 -12.49 -18.75
C ALA A 6 -1.08 -13.04 -17.68
N ASP A 7 -0.83 -14.33 -17.65
CA ASP A 7 0.28 -14.91 -16.90
C ASP A 7 1.62 -14.67 -17.61
N LYS A 8 2.74 -15.07 -17.00
CA LYS A 8 4.06 -14.90 -17.59
C LYS A 8 4.18 -15.61 -18.95
N THR A 9 3.66 -16.80 -19.06
CA THR A 9 3.76 -17.63 -20.27
C THR A 9 2.96 -17.03 -21.42
N GLU A 10 1.72 -16.59 -21.14
CA GLU A 10 0.90 -15.89 -22.14
C GLU A 10 1.54 -14.56 -22.56
N MET A 11 2.12 -13.83 -21.65
CA MET A 11 2.80 -12.57 -21.94
C MET A 11 4.04 -12.80 -22.81
N GLU A 12 4.85 -13.79 -22.45
CA GLU A 12 6.02 -14.19 -23.23
C GLU A 12 5.64 -14.58 -24.66
N ALA A 13 4.59 -15.41 -24.83
CA ALA A 13 4.09 -15.81 -26.14
C ALA A 13 3.62 -14.60 -26.99
N VAL A 14 2.87 -13.67 -26.40
CA VAL A 14 2.40 -12.47 -27.12
C VAL A 14 3.57 -11.59 -27.54
N LEU A 15 4.52 -11.35 -26.65
CA LEU A 15 5.68 -10.49 -26.94
C LEU A 15 6.65 -11.16 -27.92
N SER A 16 6.79 -12.51 -27.89
CA SER A 16 7.64 -13.24 -28.84
C SER A 16 7.16 -13.06 -30.28
N VAL A 17 5.84 -13.20 -30.51
CA VAL A 17 5.25 -12.99 -31.86
C VAL A 17 5.55 -11.59 -32.36
N TYR A 18 5.32 -10.56 -31.55
CA TYR A 18 5.60 -9.19 -31.96
C TYR A 18 7.09 -8.89 -32.13
N LYS A 19 7.96 -9.49 -31.33
CA LYS A 19 9.41 -9.35 -31.44
C LYS A 19 9.95 -10.02 -32.70
N GLU A 20 9.45 -11.20 -33.04
CA GLU A 20 9.87 -11.95 -34.23
C GLU A 20 9.56 -11.19 -35.52
N HIS A 21 8.36 -10.65 -35.62
CA HIS A 21 7.97 -9.85 -36.79
C HIS A 21 8.63 -8.47 -36.83
N ASN A 22 8.90 -7.88 -35.68
CA ASN A 22 9.58 -6.59 -35.50
C ASN A 22 9.01 -5.43 -36.36
N ASP A 23 7.75 -5.50 -36.75
CA ASP A 23 7.03 -4.52 -37.57
C ASP A 23 5.55 -4.46 -37.16
N TRP A 24 4.79 -3.61 -37.82
CA TRP A 24 3.35 -3.46 -37.64
C TRP A 24 2.59 -4.71 -38.06
N LEU A 25 2.05 -5.44 -37.10
CA LEU A 25 1.42 -6.74 -37.26
C LEU A 25 -0.10 -6.65 -37.25
N GLN A 26 -0.74 -7.35 -38.17
CA GLN A 26 -2.19 -7.49 -38.18
C GLN A 26 -2.69 -8.55 -37.20
N ASN A 27 -3.92 -8.37 -36.71
CA ASN A 27 -4.52 -9.33 -35.76
C ASN A 27 -4.63 -10.75 -36.33
N SER A 28 -4.81 -10.91 -37.63
CA SER A 28 -4.89 -12.22 -38.28
C SER A 28 -3.58 -13.02 -38.14
N VAL A 29 -2.46 -12.35 -38.36
CA VAL A 29 -1.13 -12.98 -38.20
C VAL A 29 -0.89 -13.31 -36.72
N LEU A 30 -1.13 -12.36 -35.81
CA LEU A 30 -1.03 -12.63 -34.37
C LEU A 30 -1.83 -13.85 -33.93
N ILE A 31 -3.08 -14.00 -34.41
CA ILE A 31 -3.94 -15.13 -34.06
C ILE A 31 -3.33 -16.43 -34.54
N THR A 32 -2.84 -16.47 -35.79
CA THR A 32 -2.22 -17.66 -36.38
C THR A 32 -1.02 -18.10 -35.54
N ASP A 33 -0.08 -17.18 -35.29
CA ASP A 33 1.17 -17.50 -34.60
C ASP A 33 0.92 -17.84 -33.11
N LEU A 34 0.00 -17.16 -32.45
CA LEU A 34 -0.36 -17.50 -31.08
C LEU A 34 -1.03 -18.88 -30.96
N LYS A 35 -1.82 -19.29 -31.95
CA LYS A 35 -2.40 -20.64 -31.98
C LYS A 35 -1.34 -21.71 -32.09
N GLU A 36 -0.28 -21.47 -32.82
CA GLU A 36 0.87 -22.38 -32.90
C GLU A 36 1.62 -22.48 -31.57
N ILE A 37 1.75 -21.38 -30.84
CA ILE A 37 2.54 -21.34 -29.58
C ILE A 37 1.73 -21.86 -28.40
N ILE A 38 0.49 -21.37 -28.20
CA ILE A 38 -0.30 -21.66 -26.99
C ILE A 38 -1.50 -22.59 -27.24
N GLY A 39 -1.68 -23.10 -28.48
CA GLY A 39 -2.73 -24.03 -28.87
C GLY A 39 -3.96 -23.36 -29.43
N ASP A 40 -4.69 -24.10 -30.28
CA ASP A 40 -5.93 -23.66 -30.95
C ASP A 40 -7.19 -24.13 -30.19
N ASN A 41 -7.32 -23.67 -28.94
CA ASN A 41 -8.42 -24.07 -28.04
C ASN A 41 -9.33 -22.90 -27.64
N LEU A 42 -9.10 -21.71 -28.18
CA LEU A 42 -9.85 -20.50 -27.87
C LEU A 42 -10.47 -19.89 -29.14
N GLU A 43 -11.53 -19.11 -28.96
CA GLU A 43 -12.08 -18.30 -30.06
C GLU A 43 -11.09 -17.19 -30.46
N ASN A 44 -11.06 -16.81 -31.74
CA ASN A 44 -10.14 -15.80 -32.27
C ASN A 44 -10.17 -14.48 -31.49
N GLN A 45 -11.34 -14.07 -30.99
CA GLN A 45 -11.47 -12.88 -30.16
C GLN A 45 -10.69 -12.99 -28.84
N ALA A 46 -10.51 -14.19 -28.27
CA ALA A 46 -9.74 -14.38 -27.04
C ALA A 46 -8.25 -14.11 -27.26
N TYR A 47 -7.69 -14.54 -28.40
CA TYR A 47 -6.30 -14.26 -28.76
C TYR A 47 -6.04 -12.76 -28.91
N THR A 48 -6.93 -12.03 -29.61
CA THR A 48 -6.76 -10.57 -29.77
C THR A 48 -6.89 -9.80 -28.47
N LYS A 49 -7.63 -10.30 -27.49
CA LYS A 49 -7.75 -9.68 -26.16
C LYS A 49 -6.47 -9.81 -25.32
N LYS A 50 -5.61 -10.79 -25.59
CA LYS A 50 -4.33 -10.97 -24.86
C LYS A 50 -3.38 -9.79 -25.04
N VAL A 51 -3.56 -8.99 -26.08
CA VAL A 51 -2.79 -7.77 -26.35
C VAL A 51 -3.16 -6.61 -25.41
N GLN A 52 -4.32 -6.65 -24.76
CA GLN A 52 -4.81 -5.51 -23.98
C GLN A 52 -3.93 -5.15 -22.79
N ILE A 53 -3.41 -6.14 -22.06
CA ILE A 53 -2.53 -5.90 -20.92
C ILE A 53 -1.16 -5.41 -21.36
N PRO A 54 -0.47 -6.04 -22.34
CA PRO A 54 0.75 -5.47 -22.90
C PRO A 54 0.60 -4.03 -23.37
N ALA A 55 -0.49 -3.72 -24.06
CA ALA A 55 -0.79 -2.36 -24.52
C ALA A 55 -1.05 -1.39 -23.36
N TYR A 56 -1.76 -1.83 -22.32
CA TYR A 56 -2.00 -1.02 -21.12
C TYR A 56 -0.69 -0.59 -20.44
N PHE A 57 0.29 -1.47 -20.37
CA PHE A 57 1.61 -1.17 -19.82
C PHE A 57 2.59 -0.56 -20.83
N GLY A 58 2.17 -0.33 -22.05
CA GLY A 58 3.01 0.29 -23.07
C GLY A 58 4.09 -0.63 -23.64
N LEU A 59 3.91 -1.96 -23.54
CA LEU A 59 4.80 -2.95 -24.15
C LEU A 59 4.53 -3.10 -25.65
N ILE A 60 3.33 -2.78 -26.08
CA ILE A 60 2.84 -2.82 -27.45
C ILE A 60 2.13 -1.49 -27.72
N GLU A 61 2.38 -0.93 -28.87
CA GLU A 61 1.70 0.27 -29.37
C GLU A 61 0.79 -0.04 -30.56
N TRP A 62 -0.18 0.83 -30.80
CA TRP A 62 -1.15 0.76 -31.86
C TRP A 62 -0.82 1.79 -32.93
N GLU A 63 -0.87 1.39 -34.20
CA GLU A 63 -0.69 2.30 -35.32
C GLU A 63 -1.78 3.39 -35.34
N ASP A 64 -3.04 2.98 -35.10
CA ASP A 64 -4.17 3.88 -34.85
C ASP A 64 -4.92 3.47 -33.60
N PRO A 65 -4.74 4.19 -32.47
CA PRO A 65 -5.41 3.87 -31.22
C PRO A 65 -6.94 3.96 -31.26
N SER A 66 -7.52 4.62 -32.25
CA SER A 66 -8.96 4.73 -32.39
C SER A 66 -9.60 3.50 -33.06
N SER A 67 -8.81 2.66 -33.75
CA SER A 67 -9.28 1.51 -34.54
C SER A 67 -8.98 0.18 -33.85
N LYS A 68 -10.03 -0.65 -33.65
CA LYS A 68 -9.91 -2.02 -33.12
C LYS A 68 -9.08 -2.96 -33.98
N THR A 69 -9.07 -2.73 -35.28
CA THR A 69 -8.39 -3.57 -36.26
C THR A 69 -7.02 -3.05 -36.66
N SER A 70 -6.60 -1.93 -36.07
CA SER A 70 -5.30 -1.33 -36.29
C SER A 70 -4.16 -2.33 -36.03
N ARG A 71 -3.12 -2.22 -36.84
CA ARG A 71 -1.88 -2.96 -36.65
C ARG A 71 -1.22 -2.55 -35.34
N LYS A 72 -0.41 -3.43 -34.80
CA LYS A 72 0.29 -3.24 -33.53
C LYS A 72 1.74 -3.64 -33.66
N LYS A 73 2.60 -3.02 -32.86
CA LYS A 73 4.03 -3.26 -32.86
C LYS A 73 4.55 -3.32 -31.43
N ILE A 74 5.58 -4.12 -31.19
CA ILE A 74 6.29 -4.13 -29.91
C ILE A 74 7.08 -2.83 -29.73
N THR A 75 7.10 -2.30 -28.53
CA THR A 75 7.92 -1.15 -28.15
C THR A 75 9.31 -1.59 -27.67
N GLU A 76 10.27 -0.67 -27.58
CA GLU A 76 11.57 -0.96 -26.95
C GLU A 76 11.43 -1.50 -25.54
N ARG A 77 10.46 -0.98 -24.78
CA ARG A 77 10.11 -1.48 -23.45
C ARG A 77 9.58 -2.92 -23.53
N GLY A 78 8.72 -3.22 -24.47
CA GLY A 78 8.21 -4.57 -24.70
C GLY A 78 9.31 -5.56 -25.00
N ILE A 79 10.33 -5.17 -25.79
CA ILE A 79 11.49 -6.01 -26.06
C ILE A 79 12.29 -6.29 -24.79
N LYS A 80 12.60 -5.26 -24.00
CA LYS A 80 13.31 -5.41 -22.71
C LYS A 80 12.58 -6.31 -21.76
N PHE A 81 11.27 -6.11 -21.63
CA PHE A 81 10.44 -6.95 -20.76
C PHE A 81 10.39 -8.41 -21.23
N TYR A 82 10.27 -8.64 -22.55
CA TYR A 82 10.37 -9.98 -23.11
C TYR A 82 11.69 -10.65 -22.76
N ASP A 83 12.82 -9.95 -22.92
CA ASP A 83 14.14 -10.49 -22.62
C ASP A 83 14.28 -10.83 -21.12
N SER A 84 13.68 -10.02 -20.25
CA SER A 84 13.61 -10.29 -18.80
C SER A 84 12.76 -11.53 -18.46
N LEU A 85 11.66 -11.74 -19.19
CA LEU A 85 10.82 -12.94 -19.03
C LEU A 85 11.57 -14.21 -19.45
N VAL A 86 12.21 -14.18 -20.60
CA VAL A 86 12.98 -15.32 -21.16
C VAL A 86 14.18 -15.69 -20.27
N SER A 87 14.88 -14.69 -19.73
CA SER A 87 15.99 -14.91 -18.79
C SER A 87 15.53 -15.43 -17.43
N GLN A 88 14.23 -15.37 -17.12
CA GLN A 88 13.63 -15.72 -15.84
C GLN A 88 14.27 -14.97 -14.65
N ASN A 89 14.90 -13.84 -14.90
CA ASN A 89 15.50 -13.02 -13.87
C ASN A 89 14.42 -12.15 -13.20
N GLN A 90 13.99 -12.53 -12.00
CA GLN A 90 12.95 -11.82 -11.28
C GLN A 90 13.34 -10.37 -10.93
N VAL A 91 14.62 -10.08 -10.73
CA VAL A 91 15.11 -8.72 -10.46
C VAL A 91 14.86 -7.82 -11.68
N ASP A 92 15.23 -8.29 -12.88
CA ASP A 92 15.01 -7.54 -14.11
C ASP A 92 13.52 -7.39 -14.43
N ILE A 93 12.73 -8.44 -14.18
CA ILE A 93 11.26 -8.37 -14.33
C ILE A 93 10.68 -7.32 -13.39
N ASN A 94 11.08 -7.31 -12.13
CA ASN A 94 10.62 -6.32 -11.16
C ASN A 94 11.01 -4.90 -11.57
N GLU A 95 12.25 -4.69 -12.02
CA GLU A 95 12.72 -3.39 -12.51
C GLU A 95 11.86 -2.87 -13.67
N GLU A 96 11.55 -3.71 -14.65
CA GLU A 96 10.71 -3.32 -15.78
C GLU A 96 9.26 -3.05 -15.34
N ILE A 97 8.70 -3.82 -14.40
CA ILE A 97 7.37 -3.57 -13.85
C ILE A 97 7.33 -2.22 -13.09
N ILE A 98 8.36 -1.93 -12.31
CA ILE A 98 8.45 -0.65 -11.59
C ILE A 98 8.47 0.52 -12.58
N LYS A 99 9.26 0.44 -13.66
CA LYS A 99 9.26 1.43 -14.73
C LYS A 99 7.89 1.60 -15.37
N PHE A 100 7.15 0.50 -15.61
CA PHE A 100 5.78 0.60 -16.12
C PHE A 100 4.87 1.38 -15.17
N LEU A 101 4.98 1.11 -13.87
CA LEU A 101 4.17 1.79 -12.87
C LEU A 101 4.53 3.29 -12.77
N GLU A 102 5.82 3.63 -12.87
CA GLU A 102 6.29 5.02 -12.85
C GLU A 102 5.73 5.82 -14.04
N GLU A 103 5.69 5.22 -15.22
CA GLU A 103 5.25 5.87 -16.46
C GLU A 103 3.75 5.72 -16.74
N LEU A 104 3.03 4.91 -15.98
CA LEU A 104 1.60 4.72 -16.13
C LEU A 104 0.85 6.02 -15.83
N SER A 105 0.20 6.58 -16.84
CA SER A 105 -0.53 7.85 -16.74
C SER A 105 -2.03 7.66 -16.55
N PHE A 106 -2.65 8.60 -15.85
CA PHE A 106 -4.09 8.62 -15.61
C PHE A 106 -4.90 8.83 -16.90
N GLY A 107 -6.11 8.26 -16.92
CA GLY A 107 -7.03 8.44 -18.05
C GLY A 107 -6.53 7.86 -19.37
N ARG A 108 -5.54 6.97 -19.33
CA ARG A 108 -4.94 6.37 -20.51
C ARG A 108 -5.99 5.62 -21.33
N ASN A 109 -6.19 6.09 -22.54
CA ASN A 109 -7.05 5.43 -23.50
C ASN A 109 -6.22 4.49 -24.40
N VAL A 110 -6.21 3.22 -24.04
CA VAL A 110 -5.71 2.15 -24.90
C VAL A 110 -6.91 1.34 -25.35
N HIS A 111 -6.99 1.00 -26.63
CA HIS A 111 -8.16 0.34 -27.19
C HIS A 111 -8.56 -0.93 -26.39
N GLY A 112 -9.80 -0.97 -25.91
CA GLY A 112 -10.30 -2.01 -25.00
C GLY A 112 -9.92 -1.84 -23.53
N CYS A 113 -9.18 -0.80 -23.17
CA CYS A 113 -8.71 -0.47 -21.83
C CYS A 113 -9.00 0.99 -21.46
N SER A 114 -9.93 1.65 -22.15
CA SER A 114 -10.29 3.03 -21.85
C SER A 114 -10.84 3.17 -20.45
N SER A 115 -10.34 4.12 -19.72
CA SER A 115 -10.83 4.50 -18.40
C SER A 115 -10.83 6.01 -18.29
N ASN A 116 -11.95 6.58 -17.85
CA ASN A 116 -12.04 7.97 -17.43
C ASN A 116 -11.70 8.13 -15.96
N SER A 117 -11.21 7.06 -15.31
CA SER A 117 -10.82 7.09 -13.91
C SER A 117 -9.57 7.96 -13.71
N ASP A 118 -9.60 8.77 -12.68
CA ASP A 118 -8.46 9.53 -12.19
C ASP A 118 -7.61 8.74 -11.18
N ILE A 119 -7.91 7.45 -11.00
CA ILE A 119 -7.22 6.54 -10.10
C ILE A 119 -6.48 5.47 -10.91
N GLU A 120 -5.22 5.18 -10.52
CA GLU A 120 -4.44 4.07 -11.06
C GLU A 120 -4.41 2.89 -10.05
N PRO A 121 -5.31 1.91 -10.18
CA PRO A 121 -5.47 0.84 -9.19
C PRO A 121 -4.19 0.05 -8.87
N PRO A 122 -3.31 -0.29 -9.85
CA PRO A 122 -2.06 -0.97 -9.53
C PRO A 122 -1.15 -0.16 -8.61
N LYS A 123 -1.05 1.15 -8.82
CA LYS A 123 -0.26 2.05 -7.98
C LYS A 123 -0.84 2.16 -6.56
N VAL A 124 -2.18 2.23 -6.45
CA VAL A 124 -2.87 2.23 -5.14
C VAL A 124 -2.54 0.97 -4.36
N PHE A 125 -2.63 -0.20 -5.01
CA PHE A 125 -2.32 -1.47 -4.35
C PHE A 125 -0.90 -1.52 -3.81
N VAL A 126 0.08 -1.22 -4.66
CA VAL A 126 1.49 -1.26 -4.32
C VAL A 126 1.80 -0.33 -3.14
N LYS A 127 1.31 0.91 -3.21
CA LYS A 127 1.51 1.91 -2.16
C LYS A 127 0.87 1.51 -0.83
N ALA A 128 -0.37 1.04 -0.87
CA ALA A 128 -1.07 0.59 0.33
C ALA A 128 -0.45 -0.68 0.92
N SER A 129 0.03 -1.61 0.08
CA SER A 129 0.72 -2.81 0.54
C SER A 129 2.05 -2.50 1.23
N LEU A 130 2.82 -1.54 0.73
CA LEU A 130 4.03 -1.05 1.40
C LEU A 130 3.72 -0.47 2.78
N PHE A 131 2.63 0.27 2.89
CA PHE A 131 2.24 0.89 4.15
C PHE A 131 1.71 -0.12 5.17
N LEU A 132 0.87 -1.05 4.74
CA LEU A 132 0.13 -1.97 5.59
C LEU A 132 0.82 -3.32 5.80
N GLY A 133 1.94 -3.56 5.10
CA GLY A 133 2.66 -4.84 5.06
C GLY A 133 2.03 -5.85 4.09
N PHE A 134 0.72 -5.89 4.00
CA PHE A 134 -0.06 -6.69 3.05
C PHE A 134 -1.43 -6.06 2.81
N LEU A 135 -2.15 -6.57 1.82
CA LEU A 135 -3.57 -6.28 1.60
C LEU A 135 -4.34 -7.56 1.29
N THR A 136 -5.59 -7.63 1.74
CA THR A 136 -6.56 -8.58 1.20
C THR A 136 -7.29 -7.99 0.00
N ARG A 137 -7.91 -8.84 -0.84
CA ARG A 137 -8.69 -8.35 -1.99
C ARG A 137 -9.87 -7.48 -1.56
N LYS A 138 -10.49 -7.76 -0.42
CA LYS A 138 -11.61 -6.96 0.11
C LYS A 138 -11.16 -5.61 0.62
N GLU A 139 -10.03 -5.55 1.32
CA GLU A 139 -9.45 -4.26 1.74
C GLU A 139 -9.10 -3.38 0.54
N PHE A 140 -8.51 -3.98 -0.49
CA PHE A 140 -8.22 -3.26 -1.72
C PHE A 140 -9.48 -2.73 -2.42
N GLY A 141 -10.50 -3.57 -2.56
CA GLY A 141 -11.79 -3.14 -3.12
C GLY A 141 -12.44 -2.02 -2.32
N PHE A 142 -12.37 -2.09 -1.00
CA PHE A 142 -12.84 -1.04 -0.10
C PHE A 142 -12.07 0.27 -0.31
N ILE A 143 -10.74 0.22 -0.35
CA ILE A 143 -9.90 1.40 -0.59
C ILE A 143 -10.27 2.06 -1.93
N LEU A 144 -10.31 1.29 -3.02
CA LEU A 144 -10.67 1.82 -4.34
C LEU A 144 -12.06 2.45 -4.35
N TRP A 145 -13.04 1.81 -3.73
CA TRP A 145 -14.41 2.31 -3.65
C TRP A 145 -14.48 3.65 -2.93
N GLN A 146 -13.83 3.77 -1.78
CA GLN A 146 -13.81 4.99 -0.99
C GLN A 146 -13.05 6.13 -1.68
N MET A 147 -11.97 5.81 -2.41
CA MET A 147 -11.24 6.80 -3.21
C MET A 147 -12.07 7.31 -4.40
N ASP A 148 -12.75 6.41 -5.11
CA ASP A 148 -13.47 6.73 -6.35
C ASP A 148 -14.80 7.45 -6.08
N GLU A 149 -15.64 6.94 -5.18
CA GLU A 149 -16.97 7.47 -4.95
C GLU A 149 -17.04 8.54 -3.88
N PHE A 150 -16.17 8.51 -2.88
CA PHE A 150 -16.20 9.44 -1.74
C PHE A 150 -15.01 10.40 -1.70
N ASN A 151 -14.12 10.31 -2.69
CA ASN A 151 -12.91 11.14 -2.77
C ASN A 151 -12.07 11.11 -1.47
N THR A 152 -12.05 9.97 -0.78
CA THR A 152 -11.30 9.81 0.46
C THR A 152 -9.82 9.59 0.15
N SER A 153 -8.92 10.23 0.89
CA SER A 153 -7.48 10.10 0.67
C SER A 153 -6.99 8.69 0.98
N LEU A 154 -5.97 8.25 0.23
CA LEU A 154 -5.37 6.92 0.44
C LEU A 154 -4.77 6.79 1.84
N LEU A 155 -4.12 7.83 2.35
CA LEU A 155 -3.51 7.82 3.68
C LEU A 155 -4.55 7.58 4.79
N LYS A 156 -5.69 8.30 4.72
CA LYS A 156 -6.80 8.11 5.66
C LYS A 156 -7.36 6.69 5.59
N LEU A 157 -7.49 6.14 4.39
CA LEU A 157 -8.01 4.79 4.20
C LEU A 157 -7.03 3.72 4.71
N MET A 158 -5.74 3.87 4.48
CA MET A 158 -4.73 2.97 5.02
C MET A 158 -4.74 2.98 6.56
N SER A 159 -4.88 4.14 7.16
CA SER A 159 -5.00 4.28 8.62
C SER A 159 -6.27 3.63 9.15
N LEU A 160 -7.40 3.79 8.44
CA LEU A 160 -8.65 3.12 8.79
C LEU A 160 -8.55 1.60 8.69
N VAL A 161 -7.94 1.07 7.62
CA VAL A 161 -7.71 -0.38 7.45
C VAL A 161 -6.83 -0.90 8.59
N LYS A 162 -5.78 -0.18 8.96
CA LYS A 162 -4.92 -0.55 10.08
C LYS A 162 -5.69 -0.59 11.40
N SER A 163 -6.51 0.43 11.69
CA SER A 163 -7.36 0.49 12.87
C SER A 163 -8.38 -0.66 12.89
N ASN A 164 -9.02 -0.95 11.75
CA ASN A 164 -9.95 -2.06 11.63
C ASN A 164 -9.29 -3.41 11.97
N ARG A 165 -8.06 -3.64 11.48
CA ARG A 165 -7.29 -4.86 11.78
C ARG A 165 -6.99 -5.01 13.28
N LEU A 166 -6.67 -3.90 13.97
CA LEU A 166 -6.44 -3.91 15.42
C LEU A 166 -7.70 -4.29 16.22
N ASN A 167 -8.88 -4.06 15.64
CA ASN A 167 -10.18 -4.40 16.23
C ASN A 167 -10.78 -5.67 15.64
N ASP A 168 -9.99 -6.51 14.97
CA ASP A 168 -10.42 -7.74 14.31
C ASP A 168 -11.54 -7.55 13.26
N VAL A 169 -11.63 -6.36 12.68
CA VAL A 169 -12.62 -6.04 11.63
C VAL A 169 -12.00 -6.27 10.26
N TYR A 170 -12.31 -7.39 9.64
CA TYR A 170 -11.84 -7.78 8.29
C TYR A 170 -12.98 -7.92 7.28
N SER A 171 -14.23 -7.74 7.70
CA SER A 171 -15.39 -7.81 6.83
C SER A 171 -15.76 -6.43 6.31
N TYR A 172 -15.46 -6.19 5.06
CA TYR A 172 -15.91 -4.99 4.34
C TYR A 172 -17.14 -5.37 3.52
N THR A 173 -18.32 -4.86 3.92
CA THR A 173 -19.60 -5.14 3.26
C THR A 173 -20.04 -3.97 2.40
N GLY A 174 -20.96 -4.21 1.44
CA GLY A 174 -21.53 -3.16 0.61
C GLY A 174 -20.61 -2.64 -0.51
N ILE A 175 -19.43 -3.22 -0.71
CA ILE A 175 -18.53 -2.83 -1.80
C ILE A 175 -19.19 -3.19 -3.13
N PRO A 176 -19.41 -2.22 -4.06
CA PRO A 176 -19.96 -2.53 -5.36
C PRO A 176 -19.09 -3.49 -6.17
N ASN A 177 -19.72 -4.37 -6.95
CA ASN A 177 -19.02 -5.43 -7.68
C ASN A 177 -17.90 -4.93 -8.59
N LYS A 178 -17.98 -3.70 -9.11
CA LYS A 178 -16.93 -3.11 -9.96
C LYS A 178 -15.59 -2.97 -9.23
N TYR A 179 -15.58 -2.88 -7.88
CA TYR A 179 -14.37 -2.77 -7.07
C TYR A 179 -13.90 -4.12 -6.50
N ASN A 180 -14.75 -5.14 -6.51
CA ASN A 180 -14.38 -6.49 -6.10
C ASN A 180 -13.53 -7.22 -7.15
N ASP A 181 -13.32 -6.61 -8.32
CA ASP A 181 -12.51 -7.19 -9.39
C ASP A 181 -11.02 -6.97 -9.12
N ALA A 182 -10.37 -8.02 -8.67
CA ALA A 182 -8.95 -8.01 -8.32
C ALA A 182 -7.99 -8.08 -9.54
N LYS A 183 -8.46 -7.88 -10.76
CA LYS A 183 -7.64 -8.02 -11.98
C LYS A 183 -6.39 -7.13 -11.99
N PRO A 184 -6.41 -5.87 -11.47
CA PRO A 184 -5.19 -5.09 -11.37
C PRO A 184 -4.08 -5.75 -10.57
N ILE A 185 -4.46 -6.48 -9.51
CA ILE A 185 -3.52 -7.19 -8.66
C ILE A 185 -3.05 -8.48 -9.33
N THR A 186 -3.96 -9.17 -10.02
CA THR A 186 -3.68 -10.49 -10.60
C THR A 186 -2.52 -10.43 -11.58
N VAL A 187 -2.41 -9.36 -12.39
CA VAL A 187 -1.29 -9.18 -13.31
C VAL A 187 0.03 -9.03 -12.57
N LEU A 188 0.08 -8.12 -11.59
CA LEU A 188 1.29 -7.90 -10.79
C LEU A 188 1.69 -9.15 -10.00
N TYR A 189 0.72 -9.91 -9.54
CA TYR A 189 0.92 -11.19 -8.87
C TYR A 189 1.49 -12.24 -9.82
N ASN A 190 0.87 -12.42 -10.99
CA ASN A 190 1.32 -13.38 -11.99
C ASN A 190 2.75 -13.08 -12.49
N TRP A 191 3.13 -11.81 -12.54
CA TRP A 191 4.47 -11.39 -12.94
C TRP A 191 5.50 -11.42 -11.81
N GLY A 192 5.06 -11.74 -10.58
CA GLY A 192 5.93 -11.94 -9.43
C GLY A 192 6.36 -10.68 -8.69
N LEU A 193 5.79 -9.50 -9.00
CA LEU A 193 5.97 -8.31 -8.17
C LEU A 193 5.27 -8.46 -6.82
N LEU A 194 4.16 -9.20 -6.80
CA LEU A 194 3.40 -9.52 -5.59
C LEU A 194 3.50 -11.01 -5.27
N GLN A 195 3.36 -11.33 -4.00
CA GLN A 195 3.35 -12.72 -3.51
C GLN A 195 2.27 -12.93 -2.46
N ASN A 196 1.90 -14.21 -2.27
CA ASN A 196 1.02 -14.62 -1.18
C ASN A 196 1.81 -14.72 0.13
N ASP A 197 1.27 -14.16 1.20
CA ASP A 197 1.81 -14.18 2.57
C ASP A 197 0.91 -14.99 3.53
N GLY A 198 0.23 -15.99 3.02
CA GLY A 198 -0.72 -16.80 3.78
C GLY A 198 -2.15 -16.25 3.75
N THR A 199 -2.93 -16.60 4.75
CA THR A 199 -4.34 -16.22 4.84
C THR A 199 -4.68 -15.57 6.16
N ILE A 200 -5.68 -14.70 6.15
CA ILE A 200 -6.27 -14.10 7.34
C ILE A 200 -7.79 -14.08 7.19
N TYR A 201 -8.52 -14.65 8.15
CA TYR A 201 -9.99 -14.77 8.10
C TYR A 201 -10.54 -15.31 6.75
N GLY A 202 -9.86 -16.34 6.22
CA GLY A 202 -10.23 -16.98 4.95
C GLY A 202 -9.92 -16.14 3.70
N GLN A 203 -9.19 -15.06 3.81
CA GLN A 203 -8.75 -14.22 2.70
C GLN A 203 -7.24 -14.31 2.51
N GLU A 204 -6.78 -14.34 1.26
CA GLU A 204 -5.35 -14.26 0.95
C GLU A 204 -4.76 -12.92 1.38
N LYS A 205 -3.63 -12.96 2.06
CA LYS A 205 -2.76 -11.81 2.28
C LYS A 205 -1.82 -11.68 1.08
N ILE A 206 -1.89 -10.55 0.40
CA ILE A 206 -1.06 -10.27 -0.77
C ILE A 206 -0.13 -9.11 -0.43
N LYS A 207 1.16 -9.33 -0.57
CA LYS A 207 2.19 -8.33 -0.32
C LYS A 207 3.14 -8.18 -1.50
N LEU A 208 3.99 -7.18 -1.44
CA LEU A 208 5.13 -7.09 -2.34
C LEU A 208 6.10 -8.24 -2.13
N ASN A 209 6.77 -8.64 -3.21
CA ASN A 209 7.78 -9.70 -3.16
C ASN A 209 8.96 -9.27 -2.28
N ASP A 210 9.39 -10.16 -1.39
CA ASP A 210 10.49 -9.92 -0.44
C ASP A 210 11.86 -9.73 -1.13
N SER A 211 11.97 -10.07 -2.42
CA SER A 211 13.18 -9.85 -3.22
C SER A 211 13.39 -8.39 -3.66
N LEU A 212 12.39 -7.51 -3.43
CA LEU A 212 12.50 -6.10 -3.79
C LEU A 212 13.50 -5.37 -2.90
N SER A 213 14.43 -4.66 -3.54
CA SER A 213 15.41 -3.83 -2.85
C SER A 213 14.73 -2.66 -2.11
N ILE A 214 15.44 -2.07 -1.13
CA ILE A 214 14.98 -0.87 -0.43
C ILE A 214 14.79 0.29 -1.42
N ASP A 215 15.64 0.40 -2.44
CA ASP A 215 15.52 1.46 -3.44
C ASP A 215 14.30 1.27 -4.35
N ASP A 216 13.96 0.03 -4.71
CA ASP A 216 12.72 -0.28 -5.42
C ASP A 216 11.49 0.10 -4.60
N GLN A 217 11.49 -0.24 -3.32
CA GLN A 217 10.40 0.12 -2.41
C GLN A 217 10.23 1.64 -2.30
N LYS A 218 11.33 2.41 -2.23
CA LYS A 218 11.29 3.87 -2.24
C LYS A 218 10.73 4.44 -3.56
N ARG A 219 11.07 3.86 -4.70
CA ARG A 219 10.50 4.25 -6.00
C ARG A 219 8.98 4.01 -6.03
N LEU A 220 8.56 2.84 -5.58
CA LEU A 220 7.13 2.49 -5.51
C LEU A 220 6.34 3.40 -4.56
N LEU A 221 6.95 3.87 -3.48
CA LEU A 221 6.32 4.85 -2.58
C LEU A 221 6.10 6.22 -3.23
N LYS A 222 6.90 6.60 -4.22
CA LYS A 222 6.78 7.87 -4.95
C LYS A 222 5.68 7.88 -6.03
N LEU A 223 5.09 6.73 -6.34
CA LEU A 223 4.07 6.64 -7.38
C LEU A 223 2.85 7.52 -7.08
N ASP A 224 2.40 8.26 -8.09
CA ASP A 224 1.12 8.96 -8.05
C ASP A 224 -0.02 7.96 -8.13
N VAL A 225 -1.04 8.12 -7.30
CA VAL A 225 -2.17 7.17 -7.24
C VAL A 225 -3.47 7.73 -7.79
N LYS A 226 -3.57 9.06 -7.88
CA LYS A 226 -4.75 9.78 -8.34
C LYS A 226 -4.37 11.02 -9.14
N ASN A 227 -5.13 11.34 -10.20
CA ASN A 227 -4.99 12.58 -10.96
C ASN A 227 -5.58 13.76 -10.16
N ASN A 228 -5.08 14.97 -10.34
CA ASN A 228 -5.48 16.20 -9.63
C ASN A 228 -5.20 16.19 -8.12
N LEU A 229 -4.05 15.74 -7.76
CA LEU A 229 -3.60 15.71 -6.39
C LEU A 229 -3.24 17.08 -5.83
N ALA A 230 -4.11 17.57 -4.92
CA ALA A 230 -3.66 18.38 -3.80
C ALA A 230 -3.11 17.50 -2.64
N GLU A 231 -3.34 16.18 -2.69
CA GLU A 231 -2.83 15.20 -1.74
C GLU A 231 -1.68 14.39 -2.37
N ILE A 232 -0.57 15.04 -2.61
CA ILE A 232 0.70 14.36 -2.65
C ILE A 232 0.86 13.78 -1.25
N ILE A 233 0.73 12.45 -1.12
CA ILE A 233 1.37 11.76 -0.01
C ILE A 233 2.84 11.98 -0.25
N THR A 234 3.38 13.04 0.32
CA THR A 234 4.79 13.36 0.19
C THR A 234 5.55 12.21 0.84
N ILE A 235 6.71 11.90 0.30
CA ILE A 235 7.66 11.00 0.95
C ILE A 235 7.87 11.43 2.40
N GLU A 236 7.79 12.74 2.69
CA GLU A 236 7.79 13.32 4.02
C GLU A 236 6.65 12.84 4.91
N GLU A 237 5.44 12.55 4.38
CA GLU A 237 4.33 11.96 5.16
C GLU A 237 4.47 10.44 5.35
N ILE A 238 5.17 9.78 4.42
CA ILE A 238 5.51 8.36 4.54
C ILE A 238 6.84 8.19 5.29
N GLU A 239 7.78 9.10 5.11
CA GLU A 239 9.06 9.19 5.85
C GLU A 239 8.87 9.77 7.26
N LYS A 240 7.77 10.46 7.56
CA LYS A 240 7.28 10.71 8.93
C LYS A 240 6.79 9.44 9.63
N LYS A 241 7.10 8.27 9.10
CA LYS A 241 6.88 6.99 9.74
C LYS A 241 8.06 6.56 10.57
N PRO A 242 7.81 5.57 11.41
CA PRO A 242 8.33 5.39 12.76
C PRO A 242 9.83 5.57 12.95
N SER A 243 10.59 5.93 11.90
CA SER A 243 11.98 6.40 12.03
C SER A 243 12.09 7.81 12.62
N ASP A 244 11.04 8.61 12.58
CA ASP A 244 10.95 9.93 13.20
C ASP A 244 10.27 9.93 14.57
N VAL A 245 10.02 8.77 15.13
CA VAL A 245 9.75 8.66 16.57
C VAL A 245 11.02 9.12 17.27
N ILE A 246 11.03 10.38 17.70
CA ILE A 246 12.14 10.97 18.43
C ILE A 246 12.15 10.36 19.84
N GLN A 247 12.96 9.34 20.02
CA GLN A 247 13.33 8.89 21.35
C GLN A 247 14.54 9.68 21.82
N LYS A 248 14.31 10.66 22.68
CA LYS A 248 15.36 11.54 23.18
C LYS A 248 15.47 11.49 24.69
N VAL A 249 16.65 11.13 25.18
CA VAL A 249 16.95 11.10 26.59
C VAL A 249 17.77 12.32 26.98
N PHE A 250 17.27 13.09 27.94
CA PHE A 250 17.98 14.23 28.53
C PHE A 250 18.57 13.80 29.88
N TYR A 251 19.89 13.74 29.98
CA TYR A 251 20.59 13.33 31.19
C TYR A 251 21.60 14.40 31.66
N GLY A 252 21.96 14.42 32.90
CA GLY A 252 22.93 15.35 33.46
C GLY A 252 22.63 15.66 34.95
N ALA A 253 23.50 16.43 35.58
CA ALA A 253 23.37 16.80 37.00
C ALA A 253 22.08 17.59 37.31
N PRO A 254 21.58 17.59 38.51
CA PRO A 254 20.50 18.48 38.94
C PRO A 254 20.81 19.95 38.61
N GLY A 255 19.80 20.71 38.20
CA GLY A 255 19.96 22.15 37.91
C GLY A 255 20.56 22.51 36.55
N THR A 256 20.87 21.53 35.67
CA THR A 256 21.45 21.78 34.32
C THR A 256 20.44 22.18 33.26
N GLY A 257 19.21 22.49 33.59
CA GLY A 257 18.18 22.98 32.67
C GLY A 257 17.50 21.91 31.82
N LYS A 258 17.63 20.61 32.12
CA LYS A 258 17.03 19.51 31.38
C LYS A 258 15.52 19.68 31.13
N SER A 259 14.77 19.86 32.23
CA SER A 259 13.31 20.03 32.15
C SER A 259 12.90 21.33 31.46
N HIS A 260 13.71 22.39 31.55
CA HIS A 260 13.51 23.64 30.82
C HIS A 260 13.61 23.41 29.30
N LYS A 261 14.65 22.72 28.86
CA LYS A 261 14.86 22.39 27.45
C LYS A 261 13.76 21.51 26.87
N VAL A 262 13.25 20.54 27.66
CA VAL A 262 12.09 19.74 27.26
C VAL A 262 10.85 20.61 27.13
N LYS A 263 10.59 21.50 28.08
CA LYS A 263 9.47 22.45 28.02
C LYS A 263 9.53 23.36 26.80
N GLU A 264 10.71 23.85 26.42
CA GLU A 264 10.88 24.66 25.21
C GLU A 264 10.46 23.87 23.94
N ILE A 265 10.91 22.61 23.83
CA ILE A 265 10.61 21.74 22.67
C ILE A 265 9.12 21.37 22.62
N THR A 266 8.50 21.17 23.77
CA THR A 266 7.11 20.67 23.88
C THR A 266 6.08 21.78 24.12
N LYS A 267 6.45 23.05 24.10
CA LYS A 267 5.57 24.19 24.41
C LYS A 267 4.33 24.22 23.50
N ILE A 268 4.53 24.18 22.19
CA ILE A 268 3.43 24.22 21.22
C ILE A 268 2.55 22.97 21.30
N PRO A 269 3.10 21.74 21.32
CA PRO A 269 2.30 20.54 21.55
C PRO A 269 1.49 20.57 22.85
N GLU A 270 2.06 21.09 23.93
CA GLU A 270 1.37 21.21 25.24
C GLU A 270 0.18 22.18 25.16
N GLU A 271 0.37 23.37 24.57
CA GLU A 271 -0.69 24.36 24.35
C GLU A 271 -1.84 23.83 23.46
N GLN A 272 -1.55 22.87 22.59
CA GLN A 272 -2.51 22.24 21.68
C GLN A 272 -3.11 20.93 22.20
N GLY A 273 -2.80 20.52 23.44
CA GLY A 273 -3.31 19.29 24.04
C GLY A 273 -2.72 17.99 23.44
N ARG A 274 -1.58 18.11 22.75
CA ARG A 274 -0.86 17.00 22.10
C ARG A 274 0.34 16.50 22.89
N LEU A 275 0.34 16.73 24.20
CA LEU A 275 1.37 16.31 25.14
C LEU A 275 0.72 15.61 26.33
N GLU A 276 1.27 14.46 26.72
CA GLU A 276 1.10 13.86 28.04
C GLU A 276 2.43 13.88 28.77
N ARG A 277 2.40 14.20 30.07
CA ARG A 277 3.58 14.28 30.92
C ARG A 277 3.39 13.43 32.17
N VAL A 278 4.32 12.55 32.41
CA VAL A 278 4.31 11.67 33.59
C VAL A 278 5.64 11.76 34.33
N THR A 279 5.60 11.55 35.64
CA THR A 279 6.80 11.46 36.46
C THR A 279 6.86 10.08 37.10
N PHE A 280 7.93 9.34 36.83
CA PHE A 280 8.11 8.02 37.41
C PHE A 280 8.55 8.14 38.89
N HIS A 281 8.03 7.22 39.69
CA HIS A 281 8.40 7.04 41.12
C HIS A 281 8.38 5.54 41.45
N PRO A 282 8.91 5.12 42.59
CA PRO A 282 9.08 3.70 42.92
C PRO A 282 7.79 2.85 42.88
N GLU A 283 6.66 3.45 43.12
CA GLU A 283 5.33 2.78 43.12
C GLU A 283 4.59 2.94 41.80
N TYR A 284 5.23 3.48 40.76
CA TYR A 284 4.63 3.63 39.44
C TYR A 284 4.70 2.29 38.70
N ASP A 285 3.57 1.78 38.24
CA ASP A 285 3.42 0.46 37.65
C ASP A 285 2.77 0.52 36.25
N TYR A 286 2.63 -0.63 35.61
CA TYR A 286 1.97 -0.78 34.31
C TYR A 286 0.53 -0.23 34.32
N SER A 287 -0.21 -0.49 35.41
CA SER A 287 -1.61 -0.05 35.52
C SER A 287 -1.75 1.46 35.66
N SER A 288 -0.73 2.12 36.17
CA SER A 288 -0.63 3.58 36.30
C SER A 288 -0.17 4.25 35.00
N PHE A 289 0.57 3.54 34.16
CA PHE A 289 1.13 4.06 32.94
C PHE A 289 0.27 3.76 31.70
N VAL A 290 -0.08 2.50 31.52
CA VAL A 290 -0.86 2.01 30.36
C VAL A 290 -2.35 2.04 30.65
N GLY A 291 -2.74 1.51 31.81
CA GLY A 291 -4.12 1.38 32.24
C GLY A 291 -4.42 -0.01 32.81
N GLY A 292 -5.59 -0.13 33.38
CA GLY A 292 -6.01 -1.38 34.02
C GLY A 292 -7.52 -1.44 34.17
N TYR A 293 -8.02 -2.64 34.47
CA TYR A 293 -9.41 -2.83 34.80
C TYR A 293 -9.73 -2.31 36.19
N LYS A 294 -10.64 -1.35 36.26
CA LYS A 294 -11.08 -0.76 37.55
C LYS A 294 -12.57 -0.98 37.74
N PRO A 295 -13.03 -1.19 39.01
CA PRO A 295 -14.44 -1.29 39.27
C PRO A 295 -15.12 0.07 39.05
N THR A 296 -16.19 0.08 38.27
CA THR A 296 -17.08 1.22 38.04
C THR A 296 -18.51 0.86 38.45
N MET A 297 -19.28 1.85 38.84
CA MET A 297 -20.68 1.64 39.23
C MET A 297 -21.57 1.86 38.01
N ASP A 298 -22.40 0.86 37.66
CA ASP A 298 -23.46 0.94 36.68
C ASP A 298 -24.81 0.72 37.39
N GLY A 299 -25.38 1.80 37.90
CA GLY A 299 -26.47 1.75 38.83
C GLY A 299 -26.03 1.08 40.16
N ASP A 300 -26.71 0.01 40.55
CA ASP A 300 -26.39 -0.77 41.77
C ASP A 300 -25.39 -1.94 41.49
N ASN A 301 -24.93 -2.10 40.22
CA ASN A 301 -24.02 -3.19 39.86
C ASN A 301 -22.59 -2.68 39.72
N ILE A 302 -21.62 -3.50 40.14
CA ILE A 302 -20.21 -3.26 39.90
C ILE A 302 -19.83 -3.88 38.56
N ARG A 303 -19.30 -3.04 37.63
CA ARG A 303 -18.67 -3.49 36.40
C ARG A 303 -17.18 -3.22 36.47
N TYR A 304 -16.39 -4.02 35.75
CA TYR A 304 -14.96 -3.77 35.60
C TYR A 304 -14.73 -3.23 34.19
N GLU A 305 -14.20 -2.03 34.11
CA GLU A 305 -13.90 -1.37 32.84
C GLU A 305 -12.41 -1.05 32.76
N PHE A 306 -11.86 -1.16 31.55
CA PHE A 306 -10.49 -0.74 31.31
C PHE A 306 -10.40 0.79 31.35
N VAL A 307 -9.63 1.30 32.30
CA VAL A 307 -9.38 2.75 32.46
C VAL A 307 -8.00 3.06 31.86
N PRO A 308 -7.94 3.69 30.68
CA PRO A 308 -6.69 4.05 30.05
C PRO A 308 -5.94 5.12 30.86
N GLN A 309 -4.61 5.06 30.84
CA GLN A 309 -3.73 6.02 31.48
C GLN A 309 -2.89 6.78 30.46
N ALA A 310 -1.90 7.55 30.90
CA ALA A 310 -1.18 8.51 30.10
C ALA A 310 -0.64 7.96 28.77
N PHE A 311 -0.03 6.77 28.79
CA PHE A 311 0.48 6.14 27.57
C PHE A 311 -0.67 5.83 26.58
N THR A 312 -1.69 5.12 27.03
CA THR A 312 -2.82 4.75 26.17
C THR A 312 -3.58 5.97 25.65
N ASN A 313 -3.75 6.99 26.52
CA ASN A 313 -4.43 8.22 26.14
C ASN A 313 -3.71 8.96 25.02
N ILE A 314 -2.40 9.18 25.15
CA ILE A 314 -1.63 9.89 24.13
C ILE A 314 -1.48 9.03 22.84
N TYR A 315 -1.32 7.72 23.00
CA TYR A 315 -1.23 6.78 21.90
C TYR A 315 -2.51 6.77 21.05
N THR A 316 -3.68 6.69 21.71
CA THR A 316 -4.98 6.71 20.98
C THR A 316 -5.25 8.06 20.33
N LYS A 317 -4.89 9.18 20.98
CA LYS A 317 -4.96 10.51 20.37
C LYS A 317 -4.10 10.60 19.12
N ALA A 318 -2.85 10.14 19.19
CA ALA A 318 -1.92 10.13 18.05
C ALA A 318 -2.44 9.32 16.88
N TRP A 319 -3.10 8.18 17.13
CA TRP A 319 -3.72 7.36 16.09
C TRP A 319 -5.01 7.94 15.52
N SER A 320 -5.68 8.79 16.28
CA SER A 320 -6.92 9.47 15.84
C SER A 320 -6.65 10.75 15.04
N ASP A 321 -5.44 11.27 15.10
CA ASP A 321 -5.02 12.51 14.45
C ASP A 321 -3.60 12.34 13.88
N LEU A 322 -3.54 11.82 12.65
CA LEU A 322 -2.29 11.50 11.97
C LEU A 322 -1.59 12.73 11.36
N ASP A 323 -2.26 13.86 11.35
CA ASP A 323 -1.73 15.11 10.79
C ASP A 323 -0.82 15.85 11.79
N ASN A 324 -0.82 15.41 13.05
CA ASN A 324 -0.10 16.08 14.11
C ASN A 324 0.80 15.12 14.90
N ASP A 325 1.94 15.65 15.36
CA ASP A 325 2.84 14.93 16.27
C ASP A 325 2.33 15.00 17.70
N TYR A 326 2.35 13.86 18.40
CA TYR A 326 2.00 13.72 19.79
C TYR A 326 3.21 13.34 20.62
N TYR A 327 3.27 13.84 21.85
CA TYR A 327 4.45 13.73 22.69
C TYR A 327 4.12 13.10 24.03
N LEU A 328 4.92 12.14 24.45
CA LEU A 328 4.94 11.59 25.79
C LEU A 328 6.26 11.98 26.46
N VAL A 329 6.17 12.77 27.50
CA VAL A 329 7.33 13.17 28.32
C VAL A 329 7.35 12.36 29.61
N ILE A 330 8.41 11.60 29.82
CA ILE A 330 8.64 10.85 31.06
C ILE A 330 9.74 11.56 31.83
N GLU A 331 9.38 12.08 33.01
CA GLU A 331 10.33 12.68 33.94
C GLU A 331 10.76 11.65 34.98
N GLU A 332 12.00 11.77 35.47
CA GLU A 332 12.56 10.91 36.52
C GLU A 332 12.49 9.40 36.19
N ILE A 333 12.72 9.04 34.93
CA ILE A 333 12.62 7.66 34.42
C ILE A 333 13.43 6.64 35.26
N ASN A 334 14.54 7.10 35.81
CA ASN A 334 15.43 6.29 36.67
C ASN A 334 14.86 6.01 38.08
N ARG A 335 13.75 6.64 38.48
CA ARG A 335 13.11 6.40 39.78
C ARG A 335 12.10 5.27 39.76
N GLY A 336 11.58 4.92 38.58
CA GLY A 336 10.63 3.83 38.42
C GLY A 336 11.32 2.51 38.05
N ASN A 337 10.65 1.40 38.27
CA ASN A 337 11.03 0.11 37.73
C ASN A 337 10.56 0.00 36.26
N CYS A 338 11.41 0.40 35.34
CA CYS A 338 11.04 0.44 33.91
C CYS A 338 10.54 -0.91 33.34
N ALA A 339 11.11 -2.03 33.85
CA ALA A 339 10.66 -3.36 33.40
C ALA A 339 9.21 -3.65 33.83
N GLU A 340 8.80 -3.19 35.00
CA GLU A 340 7.44 -3.35 35.50
C GLU A 340 6.48 -2.34 34.89
N ILE A 341 6.92 -1.10 34.70
CA ILE A 341 6.09 -0.01 34.15
C ILE A 341 5.77 -0.24 32.66
N PHE A 342 6.75 -0.67 31.90
CA PHE A 342 6.54 -0.92 30.48
C PHE A 342 5.94 -2.31 30.18
N GLY A 343 6.17 -3.29 31.07
CA GLY A 343 5.58 -4.63 30.94
C GLY A 343 5.75 -5.21 29.54
N ASP A 344 4.65 -5.62 28.94
CA ASP A 344 4.59 -6.24 27.62
C ASP A 344 4.49 -5.23 26.45
N ILE A 345 4.80 -3.95 26.66
CA ILE A 345 4.78 -2.95 25.58
C ILE A 345 5.95 -3.18 24.59
N PHE A 346 7.06 -3.77 25.05
CA PHE A 346 8.29 -4.00 24.31
C PHE A 346 8.63 -5.48 24.17
#